data_90cc7add8e07ac61fe99383e6f10240c
#
_entry.id   90cc7add8e07ac61fe99383e6f10240c
#
_cell.length_a   1.000
_cell.length_b   1.000
_cell.length_c   1.000
_cell.angle_alpha   90.00
_cell.angle_beta   90.00
_cell.angle_gamma   90.00
#
_symmetry.space_group_name_H-M   'P 1'
#
loop_
_entity.id
_entity.type
_entity.pdbx_description
1 polymer ?
#
loop_
_entity_poly.entity_id
_entity_poly.type
_entity_poly.pdbx_seq_one_letter_code
_entity_poly.pdbx_strand_id
1 'polypeptide(L)'
;LLAWYACGWVGAVAVTTTCGFLVLLQKELQAAVKVPVITSSLMLLPKLLAAQTRVGVLTISAGKLGKEHLRAAGVPRKRLGDVIVQGVDPKGEFATRILGNQSELDLSLAHADVVAAAVALKAREPELTDVVLECTNMPPYRQAVEEATGLKAWCLLDDQRLFKPFQSAGHGST
;
A
#
# COMPACT_ATOMS: atom_id res chain seq x y z
N LEU A 1 -17.48 13.20 2.39
CA LEU A 1 -18.49 12.39 3.11
C LEU A 1 -19.66 11.95 2.19
N LEU A 2 -20.22 12.85 1.37
CA LEU A 2 -21.35 12.51 0.46
C LEU A 2 -20.99 11.46 -0.60
N ALA A 3 -19.76 11.46 -1.14
CA ALA A 3 -19.32 10.48 -2.14
C ALA A 3 -19.24 9.04 -1.57
N TRP A 4 -19.01 8.88 -0.29
CA TRP A 4 -18.94 7.58 0.39
C TRP A 4 -20.32 6.94 0.59
N TYR A 5 -21.35 7.75 0.84
CA TYR A 5 -22.73 7.25 0.90
C TYR A 5 -23.22 6.75 -0.47
N ALA A 6 -22.79 7.40 -1.55
CA ALA A 6 -23.16 7.00 -2.92
C ALA A 6 -22.61 5.61 -3.30
N CYS A 7 -21.44 5.20 -2.81
CA CYS A 7 -20.84 3.90 -3.13
C CYS A 7 -21.72 2.71 -2.73
N GLY A 8 -22.45 2.79 -1.60
CA GLY A 8 -23.39 1.75 -1.18
C GLY A 8 -24.64 1.65 -2.06
N TRP A 9 -25.03 2.74 -2.72
CA TRP A 9 -26.22 2.80 -3.58
C TRP A 9 -26.00 2.29 -5.00
N VAL A 10 -24.74 2.26 -5.46
CA VAL A 10 -24.36 1.81 -6.81
C VAL A 10 -23.83 0.37 -6.86
N GLY A 11 -24.03 -0.42 -5.79
CA GLY A 11 -23.62 -1.83 -5.76
C GLY A 11 -22.12 -2.04 -5.63
N ALA A 12 -21.37 -1.08 -5.04
CA ALA A 12 -19.97 -1.27 -4.74
C ALA A 12 -19.76 -2.44 -3.76
N VAL A 13 -18.86 -3.35 -4.08
CA VAL A 13 -18.53 -4.52 -3.26
C VAL A 13 -17.40 -4.25 -2.27
N ALA A 14 -16.58 -3.23 -2.53
CA ALA A 14 -15.53 -2.73 -1.65
C ALA A 14 -15.18 -1.28 -2.02
N VAL A 15 -14.47 -0.59 -1.15
CA VAL A 15 -13.97 0.78 -1.38
C VAL A 15 -12.47 0.81 -1.11
N THR A 16 -11.75 1.54 -1.94
CA THR A 16 -10.33 1.80 -1.75
C THR A 16 -10.01 3.29 -1.90
N THR A 17 -8.77 3.68 -1.65
CA THR A 17 -8.28 5.05 -1.80
C THR A 17 -7.13 5.11 -2.79
N THR A 18 -6.84 6.29 -3.29
CA THR A 18 -5.70 6.56 -4.17
C THR A 18 -4.48 7.10 -3.43
N CYS A 19 -4.48 7.02 -2.09
CA CYS A 19 -3.38 7.49 -1.26
C CYS A 19 -3.18 6.55 -0.08
N GLY A 20 -2.06 5.83 -0.05
CA GLY A 20 -1.75 4.84 1.00
C GLY A 20 -1.62 5.43 2.40
N PHE A 21 -1.30 6.73 2.53
CA PHE A 21 -1.28 7.43 3.82
C PHE A 21 -2.66 7.57 4.49
N LEU A 22 -3.76 7.39 3.74
CA LEU A 22 -5.12 7.37 4.29
C LEU A 22 -5.39 6.17 5.20
N VAL A 23 -4.45 5.27 5.36
CA VAL A 23 -4.50 4.19 6.36
C VAL A 23 -4.75 4.73 7.78
N LEU A 24 -4.32 5.94 8.07
CA LEU A 24 -4.60 6.59 9.35
C LEU A 24 -6.10 6.79 9.63
N LEU A 25 -6.90 6.90 8.56
CA LEU A 25 -8.35 7.06 8.62
C LEU A 25 -9.11 5.74 8.37
N GLN A 26 -8.42 4.60 8.38
CA GLN A 26 -9.00 3.29 8.06
C GLN A 26 -10.24 2.97 8.90
N LYS A 27 -10.19 3.25 10.20
CA LYS A 27 -11.30 2.94 11.11
C LYS A 27 -12.51 3.83 10.86
N GLU A 28 -12.28 5.12 10.68
CA GLU A 28 -13.32 6.12 10.43
C GLU A 28 -14.01 5.87 9.09
N LEU A 29 -13.22 5.57 8.06
CA LEU A 29 -13.73 5.28 6.75
C LEU A 29 -14.52 3.96 6.73
N GLN A 30 -14.01 2.92 7.40
CA GLN A 30 -14.73 1.65 7.53
C GLN A 30 -16.03 1.81 8.31
N ALA A 31 -16.06 2.63 9.35
CA ALA A 31 -17.28 2.88 10.13
C ALA A 31 -18.37 3.62 9.33
N ALA A 32 -18.00 4.34 8.26
CA ALA A 32 -18.93 5.12 7.46
C ALA A 32 -19.68 4.27 6.40
N VAL A 33 -19.25 3.04 6.13
CA VAL A 33 -19.85 2.18 5.08
C VAL A 33 -19.91 0.71 5.54
N LYS A 34 -20.83 -0.06 4.94
CA LYS A 34 -21.03 -1.49 5.26
C LYS A 34 -20.07 -2.40 4.48
N VAL A 35 -19.63 -1.97 3.28
CA VAL A 35 -18.70 -2.75 2.46
C VAL A 35 -17.25 -2.62 2.98
N PRO A 36 -16.37 -3.59 2.69
CA PRO A 36 -14.97 -3.49 3.07
C PRO A 36 -14.31 -2.22 2.54
N VAL A 37 -13.53 -1.56 3.40
CA VAL A 37 -12.67 -0.41 3.03
C VAL A 37 -11.23 -0.83 3.17
N ILE A 38 -10.46 -0.72 2.11
CA ILE A 38 -9.02 -1.00 2.09
C ILE A 38 -8.30 0.28 1.66
N THR A 39 -7.78 1.02 2.63
CA THR A 39 -7.20 2.34 2.38
C THR A 39 -5.76 2.31 1.90
N SER A 40 -5.04 1.19 2.09
CA SER A 40 -3.62 1.12 1.79
C SER A 40 -3.15 -0.31 1.60
N SER A 41 -2.19 -0.53 0.72
CA SER A 41 -1.44 -1.78 0.61
C SER A 41 -0.69 -2.15 1.90
N LEU A 42 -0.41 -1.19 2.77
CA LEU A 42 0.17 -1.47 4.10
C LEU A 42 -0.67 -2.44 4.93
N MET A 43 -1.98 -2.55 4.65
CA MET A 43 -2.88 -3.51 5.32
C MET A 43 -2.56 -4.97 4.99
N LEU A 44 -1.69 -5.25 4.02
CA LEU A 44 -1.13 -6.57 3.74
C LEU A 44 -0.01 -6.96 4.73
N LEU A 45 0.65 -5.98 5.36
CA LEU A 45 1.80 -6.21 6.24
C LEU A 45 1.54 -7.21 7.37
N PRO A 46 0.40 -7.18 8.11
CA PRO A 46 0.16 -8.15 9.17
C PRO A 46 0.20 -9.60 8.68
N LYS A 47 -0.38 -9.87 7.50
CA LYS A 47 -0.39 -11.19 6.87
C LYS A 47 1.02 -11.59 6.41
N LEU A 48 1.75 -10.70 5.77
CA LEU A 48 3.11 -10.95 5.30
C LEU A 48 4.06 -11.19 6.47
N LEU A 49 3.99 -10.38 7.53
CA LEU A 49 4.80 -10.55 8.74
C LEU A 49 4.47 -11.81 9.56
N ALA A 50 3.30 -12.41 9.34
CA ALA A 50 3.00 -13.72 9.95
C ALA A 50 3.78 -14.86 9.28
N ALA A 51 4.16 -14.69 8.00
CA ALA A 51 4.91 -15.68 7.22
C ALA A 51 6.41 -15.34 7.10
N GLN A 52 6.77 -14.06 7.25
CA GLN A 52 8.13 -13.56 7.04
C GLN A 52 8.70 -12.94 8.32
N THR A 53 10.02 -13.01 8.50
CA THR A 53 10.72 -12.34 9.60
C THR A 53 10.71 -10.83 9.43
N ARG A 54 10.93 -10.35 8.20
CA ARG A 54 10.93 -8.94 7.81
C ARG A 54 10.20 -8.75 6.50
N VAL A 55 9.63 -7.56 6.29
CA VAL A 55 8.96 -7.16 5.04
C VAL A 55 9.41 -5.76 4.66
N GLY A 56 9.76 -5.58 3.39
CA GLY A 56 10.09 -4.28 2.82
C GLY A 56 8.85 -3.45 2.52
N VAL A 57 8.99 -2.14 2.54
CA VAL A 57 7.98 -1.19 2.06
C VAL A 57 8.65 -0.16 1.18
N LEU A 58 8.22 -0.04 -0.07
CA LEU A 58 8.57 1.10 -0.93
C LEU A 58 7.48 2.16 -0.83
N THR A 59 7.89 3.38 -0.56
CA THR A 59 6.97 4.53 -0.44
C THR A 59 7.51 5.74 -1.22
N ILE A 60 6.61 6.64 -1.57
CA ILE A 60 7.00 7.91 -2.19
C ILE A 60 7.74 8.83 -1.21
N SER A 61 7.52 8.69 0.10
CA SER A 61 8.15 9.53 1.11
C SER A 61 8.36 8.77 2.42
N ALA A 62 9.56 8.18 2.59
CA ALA A 62 9.91 7.47 3.82
C ALA A 62 9.86 8.36 5.08
N GLY A 63 10.20 9.64 4.94
CA GLY A 63 10.17 10.59 6.07
C GLY A 63 8.77 10.91 6.58
N LYS A 64 7.73 10.66 5.77
CA LYS A 64 6.33 10.85 6.15
C LYS A 64 5.63 9.56 6.57
N LEU A 65 6.21 8.40 6.29
CA LEU A 65 5.64 7.10 6.67
C LEU A 65 6.13 6.69 8.07
N GLY A 66 5.42 7.10 9.10
CA GLY A 66 5.77 6.82 10.50
C GLY A 66 5.18 5.51 11.03
N LYS A 67 5.55 5.19 12.28
CA LYS A 67 5.05 4.01 13.01
C LYS A 67 3.53 4.03 13.21
N GLU A 68 2.92 5.20 13.24
CA GLU A 68 1.47 5.38 13.32
C GLU A 68 0.75 4.79 12.11
N HIS A 69 1.28 4.96 10.89
CA HIS A 69 0.74 4.36 9.67
C HIS A 69 0.80 2.83 9.73
N LEU A 70 1.94 2.27 10.15
CA LEU A 70 2.11 0.83 10.29
C LEU A 70 1.15 0.26 11.34
N ARG A 71 0.95 0.97 12.44
CA ARG A 71 -0.02 0.57 13.48
C ARG A 71 -1.46 0.65 13.00
N ALA A 72 -1.81 1.70 12.28
CA ALA A 72 -3.14 1.85 11.67
C ALA A 72 -3.42 0.75 10.65
N ALA A 73 -2.39 0.29 9.92
CA ALA A 73 -2.44 -0.86 9.03
C ALA A 73 -2.59 -2.22 9.76
N GLY A 74 -2.52 -2.24 11.09
CA GLY A 74 -2.67 -3.45 11.90
C GLY A 74 -1.36 -4.17 12.25
N VAL A 75 -0.20 -3.58 11.96
CA VAL A 75 1.09 -4.18 12.35
C VAL A 75 1.23 -4.20 13.87
N PRO A 76 1.46 -5.38 14.50
CA PRO A 76 1.66 -5.50 15.93
C PRO A 76 2.84 -4.66 16.41
N ARG A 77 2.73 -4.01 17.58
CA ARG A 77 3.78 -3.14 18.14
C ARG A 77 5.16 -3.80 18.17
N LYS A 78 5.22 -5.07 18.54
CA LYS A 78 6.47 -5.86 18.61
C LYS A 78 7.09 -6.16 17.25
N ARG A 79 6.34 -6.00 16.15
CA ARG A 79 6.76 -6.29 14.78
C ARG A 79 7.03 -5.01 13.95
N LEU A 80 6.89 -3.81 14.55
CA LEU A 80 7.12 -2.55 13.84
C LEU A 80 8.57 -2.40 13.34
N GLY A 81 9.54 -2.96 14.08
CA GLY A 81 10.95 -2.96 13.68
C GLY A 81 11.29 -3.94 12.54
N ASP A 82 10.37 -4.85 12.22
CA ASP A 82 10.52 -5.83 11.15
C ASP A 82 10.01 -5.31 9.79
N VAL A 83 9.44 -4.10 9.78
CA VAL A 83 9.06 -3.40 8.54
C VAL A 83 10.17 -2.45 8.14
N ILE A 84 10.77 -2.72 6.98
CA ILE A 84 11.91 -1.94 6.47
C ILE A 84 11.41 -0.98 5.41
N VAL A 85 11.33 0.30 5.77
CA VAL A 85 10.82 1.35 4.87
C VAL A 85 11.95 1.93 4.03
N GLN A 86 11.70 2.04 2.72
CA GLN A 86 12.55 2.69 1.74
C GLN A 86 11.72 3.67 0.92
N GLY A 87 12.15 4.93 0.86
CA GLY A 87 11.58 5.94 -0.05
C GLY A 87 12.29 5.97 -1.39
N VAL A 88 11.60 6.43 -2.42
CA VAL A 88 12.24 6.88 -3.66
C VAL A 88 13.04 8.15 -3.41
N ASP A 89 13.90 8.54 -4.35
CA ASP A 89 14.62 9.83 -4.28
C ASP A 89 13.58 10.98 -4.21
N PRO A 90 13.59 11.81 -3.15
CA PRO A 90 12.67 12.94 -3.04
C PRO A 90 12.87 14.02 -4.09
N LYS A 91 14.01 14.02 -4.79
CA LYS A 91 14.33 14.91 -5.90
C LYS A 91 14.13 14.26 -7.27
N GLY A 92 13.83 12.97 -7.30
CA GLY A 92 13.58 12.22 -8.53
C GLY A 92 12.27 12.61 -9.21
N GLU A 93 12.12 12.17 -10.44
CA GLU A 93 10.94 12.44 -11.28
C GLU A 93 9.66 11.91 -10.61
N PHE A 94 9.69 10.65 -10.12
CA PHE A 94 8.53 10.04 -9.50
C PHE A 94 8.01 10.85 -8.31
N ALA A 95 8.88 11.24 -7.37
CA ALA A 95 8.46 11.97 -6.19
C ALA A 95 8.03 13.40 -6.51
N THR A 96 8.84 14.13 -7.30
CA THR A 96 8.60 15.55 -7.59
C THR A 96 7.32 15.76 -8.39
N ARG A 97 7.06 14.93 -9.39
CA ARG A 97 5.87 15.07 -10.24
C ARG A 97 4.59 14.67 -9.50
N ILE A 98 4.61 13.53 -8.80
CA ILE A 98 3.41 13.04 -8.10
C ILE A 98 3.08 13.92 -6.90
N LEU A 99 4.04 14.24 -6.04
CA LEU A 99 3.80 15.10 -4.88
C LEU A 99 3.52 16.56 -5.27
N GLY A 100 4.08 17.00 -6.39
CA GLY A 100 3.82 18.32 -6.98
C GLY A 100 2.53 18.41 -7.78
N ASN A 101 1.76 17.29 -7.88
CA ASN A 101 0.53 17.21 -8.69
C ASN A 101 0.73 17.76 -10.11
N GLN A 102 1.86 17.39 -10.75
CA GLN A 102 2.17 17.80 -12.11
C GLN A 102 1.39 16.98 -13.12
N SER A 103 0.99 17.59 -14.24
CA SER A 103 0.22 16.95 -15.30
C SER A 103 1.05 16.00 -16.17
N GLU A 104 2.37 16.15 -16.17
CA GLU A 104 3.30 15.38 -16.97
C GLU A 104 4.24 14.57 -16.09
N LEU A 105 4.54 13.34 -16.50
CA LEU A 105 5.46 12.43 -15.86
C LEU A 105 6.31 11.74 -16.93
N ASP A 106 7.63 11.85 -16.84
CA ASP A 106 8.53 11.01 -17.63
C ASP A 106 8.52 9.59 -17.05
N LEU A 107 7.87 8.67 -17.79
CA LEU A 107 7.69 7.29 -17.34
C LEU A 107 9.03 6.55 -17.21
N SER A 108 10.03 6.88 -18.03
CA SER A 108 11.34 6.22 -17.99
C SER A 108 12.14 6.65 -16.76
N LEU A 109 12.13 7.95 -16.44
CA LEU A 109 12.78 8.47 -15.25
C LEU A 109 12.07 8.00 -13.97
N ALA A 110 10.74 8.05 -13.96
CA ALA A 110 9.94 7.56 -12.83
C ALA A 110 10.17 6.05 -12.58
N HIS A 111 10.26 5.26 -13.65
CA HIS A 111 10.62 3.85 -13.58
C HIS A 111 12.00 3.66 -12.94
N ALA A 112 13.01 4.40 -13.40
CA ALA A 112 14.36 4.33 -12.86
C ALA A 112 14.40 4.66 -11.36
N ASP A 113 13.67 5.68 -10.92
CA ASP A 113 13.58 6.09 -9.50
C ASP A 113 13.01 4.97 -8.62
N VAL A 114 11.91 4.35 -9.05
CA VAL A 114 11.26 3.28 -8.27
C VAL A 114 12.14 2.03 -8.20
N VAL A 115 12.74 1.63 -9.33
CA VAL A 115 13.66 0.48 -9.38
C VAL A 115 14.91 0.75 -8.55
N ALA A 116 15.50 1.93 -8.62
CA ALA A 116 16.67 2.30 -7.82
C ALA A 116 16.38 2.20 -6.31
N ALA A 117 15.19 2.66 -5.88
CA ALA A 117 14.79 2.54 -4.48
C ALA A 117 14.63 1.06 -4.05
N ALA A 118 14.08 0.21 -4.92
CA ALA A 118 13.94 -1.22 -4.65
C ALA A 118 15.31 -1.91 -4.55
N VAL A 119 16.23 -1.60 -5.46
CA VAL A 119 17.60 -2.12 -5.44
C VAL A 119 18.33 -1.68 -4.16
N ALA A 120 18.20 -0.41 -3.77
CA ALA A 120 18.78 0.11 -2.52
C ALA A 120 18.22 -0.61 -1.29
N LEU A 121 16.90 -0.88 -1.26
CA LEU A 121 16.26 -1.67 -0.20
C LEU A 121 16.86 -3.08 -0.12
N LYS A 122 16.92 -3.78 -1.25
CA LYS A 122 17.45 -5.15 -1.32
C LYS A 122 18.95 -5.21 -0.95
N ALA A 123 19.73 -4.23 -1.38
CA ALA A 123 21.15 -4.15 -1.02
C ALA A 123 21.36 -3.95 0.49
N ARG A 124 20.50 -3.15 1.15
CA ARG A 124 20.54 -2.93 2.59
C ARG A 124 20.07 -4.13 3.40
N GLU A 125 19.10 -4.87 2.89
CA GLU A 125 18.47 -6.02 3.54
C GLU A 125 18.42 -7.21 2.58
N PRO A 126 19.54 -7.92 2.39
CA PRO A 126 19.65 -8.99 1.38
C PRO A 126 18.70 -10.17 1.61
N GLU A 127 18.29 -10.41 2.86
CA GLU A 127 17.39 -11.51 3.23
C GLU A 127 15.91 -11.21 2.98
N LEU A 128 15.54 -9.99 2.55
CA LEU A 128 14.16 -9.70 2.20
C LEU A 128 13.71 -10.55 1.01
N THR A 129 12.50 -11.08 1.10
CA THR A 129 11.81 -11.81 0.04
C THR A 129 10.59 -11.07 -0.49
N ASP A 130 10.02 -10.19 0.33
CA ASP A 130 8.75 -9.52 0.04
C ASP A 130 8.87 -8.01 0.23
N VAL A 131 8.23 -7.25 -0.66
CA VAL A 131 8.12 -5.79 -0.58
C VAL A 131 6.68 -5.33 -0.87
N VAL A 132 6.18 -4.39 -0.08
CA VAL A 132 4.88 -3.75 -0.30
C VAL A 132 5.09 -2.41 -0.98
N LEU A 133 4.45 -2.21 -2.13
CA LEU A 133 4.39 -0.94 -2.86
C LEU A 133 3.31 -0.08 -2.23
N GLU A 134 3.71 0.85 -1.35
CA GLU A 134 2.76 1.64 -0.56
C GLU A 134 2.04 2.69 -1.40
N CYS A 135 2.73 3.36 -2.28
CA CYS A 135 2.15 4.38 -3.14
C CYS A 135 1.31 3.74 -4.25
N THR A 136 0.07 4.20 -4.42
CA THR A 136 -0.87 3.69 -5.43
C THR A 136 -0.44 3.99 -6.88
N ASN A 137 0.58 4.79 -7.09
CA ASN A 137 1.20 5.05 -8.40
C ASN A 137 2.38 4.09 -8.70
N MET A 138 2.76 3.20 -7.77
CA MET A 138 3.87 2.26 -7.96
C MET A 138 3.51 0.94 -8.68
N PRO A 139 2.26 0.43 -8.66
CA PRO A 139 1.92 -0.85 -9.29
C PRO A 139 2.38 -1.02 -10.75
N PRO A 140 2.41 0.02 -11.62
CA PRO A 140 2.93 -0.13 -12.97
C PRO A 140 4.41 -0.58 -13.04
N TYR A 141 5.18 -0.32 -11.98
CA TYR A 141 6.62 -0.66 -11.91
C TYR A 141 6.88 -2.00 -11.20
N ARG A 142 5.82 -2.72 -10.81
CA ARG A 142 5.90 -3.97 -10.03
C ARG A 142 6.84 -5.00 -10.66
N GLN A 143 6.63 -5.29 -11.95
CA GLN A 143 7.43 -6.28 -12.66
C GLN A 143 8.91 -5.90 -12.67
N ALA A 144 9.23 -4.64 -12.95
CA ALA A 144 10.61 -4.16 -12.97
C ALA A 144 11.29 -4.24 -11.59
N VAL A 145 10.54 -3.97 -10.52
CA VAL A 145 11.02 -4.15 -9.13
C VAL A 145 11.34 -5.62 -8.87
N GLU A 146 10.46 -6.54 -9.26
CA GLU A 146 10.65 -7.98 -9.09
C GLU A 146 11.86 -8.49 -9.89
N GLU A 147 11.97 -8.10 -11.15
CA GLU A 147 13.08 -8.47 -12.05
C GLU A 147 14.43 -7.96 -11.55
N ALA A 148 14.49 -6.72 -11.07
CA ALA A 148 15.74 -6.11 -10.62
C ALA A 148 16.21 -6.62 -9.25
N THR A 149 15.32 -7.15 -8.40
CA THR A 149 15.63 -7.44 -6.99
C THR A 149 15.41 -8.89 -6.58
N GLY A 150 14.61 -9.64 -7.32
CA GLY A 150 14.10 -10.96 -6.91
C GLY A 150 13.09 -10.91 -5.75
N LEU A 151 12.67 -9.70 -5.32
CA LEU A 151 11.63 -9.54 -4.30
C LEU A 151 10.27 -9.83 -4.91
N LYS A 152 9.37 -10.44 -4.16
CA LYS A 152 7.95 -10.47 -4.51
C LYS A 152 7.31 -9.15 -4.11
N ALA A 153 6.78 -8.42 -5.08
CA ALA A 153 6.16 -7.13 -4.84
C ALA A 153 4.65 -7.26 -4.67
N TRP A 154 4.13 -6.65 -3.63
CA TRP A 154 2.71 -6.63 -3.26
C TRP A 154 2.16 -5.21 -3.38
N CYS A 155 0.97 -5.08 -3.89
CA CYS A 155 0.31 -3.79 -4.00
C CYS A 155 -1.16 -3.88 -3.51
N LEU A 156 -1.86 -2.77 -3.54
CA LEU A 156 -3.24 -2.68 -3.09
C LEU A 156 -4.16 -3.69 -3.81
N LEU A 157 -3.89 -3.98 -5.08
CA LEU A 157 -4.68 -4.92 -5.89
C LEU A 157 -4.49 -6.39 -5.48
N ASP A 158 -3.54 -6.71 -4.62
CA ASP A 158 -3.37 -8.07 -4.07
C ASP A 158 -4.26 -8.32 -2.84
N ASP A 159 -4.97 -7.31 -2.36
CA ASP A 159 -5.90 -7.49 -1.26
C ASP A 159 -7.21 -8.12 -1.76
N GLN A 160 -7.39 -9.39 -1.45
CA GLN A 160 -8.54 -10.16 -1.90
C GLN A 160 -9.89 -9.59 -1.45
N ARG A 161 -9.92 -8.78 -0.39
CA ARG A 161 -11.14 -8.13 0.09
C ARG A 161 -11.73 -7.15 -0.91
N LEU A 162 -10.92 -6.63 -1.85
CA LEU A 162 -11.39 -5.75 -2.93
C LEU A 162 -12.23 -6.50 -3.97
N PHE A 163 -12.05 -7.82 -4.11
CA PHE A 163 -12.65 -8.61 -5.19
C PHE A 163 -13.64 -9.67 -4.71
N LYS A 164 -13.70 -9.93 -3.40
CA LYS A 164 -14.69 -10.87 -2.85
C LYS A 164 -16.04 -10.17 -2.68
N PRO A 165 -17.15 -10.74 -3.19
CA PRO A 165 -18.46 -10.21 -2.87
C PRO A 165 -18.65 -10.16 -1.36
N PHE A 166 -19.17 -9.04 -0.87
CA PHE A 166 -19.50 -8.88 0.54
C PHE A 166 -20.58 -9.93 0.91
N GLN A 167 -20.17 -10.95 1.65
CA GLN A 167 -21.12 -11.85 2.29
C GLN A 167 -21.66 -11.10 3.52
N SER A 168 -22.87 -10.53 3.38
CA SER A 168 -23.61 -10.06 4.55
C SER A 168 -23.72 -11.22 5.52
N ALA A 169 -23.22 -11.06 6.74
CA ALA A 169 -23.48 -11.98 7.82
C ALA A 169 -24.99 -12.18 7.87
N GLY A 170 -25.46 -13.38 7.52
CA GLY A 170 -26.87 -13.70 7.47
C GLY A 170 -27.49 -13.33 8.82
N HIS A 171 -28.48 -12.46 8.78
CA HIS A 171 -29.43 -12.35 9.87
C HIS A 171 -30.13 -13.70 9.92
N GLY A 172 -29.71 -14.54 10.88
CA GLY A 172 -30.45 -15.75 11.19
C GLY A 172 -31.89 -15.36 11.49
N SER A 173 -32.77 -15.79 10.60
CA SER A 173 -34.20 -15.80 10.86
C SER A 173 -34.47 -16.83 11.94
N THR A 174 -34.84 -16.37 13.11
CA THR A 174 -35.63 -17.11 14.09
C THR A 174 -37.01 -16.54 14.15
#